data_53ae3bc7b133f39a0e1e96e3b274a1e4
#
_entry.id   53ae3bc7b133f39a0e1e96e3b274a1e4
#
_cell.length_a   1.000
_cell.length_b   1.000
_cell.length_c   1.000
_cell.angle_alpha   90.00
_cell.angle_beta   90.00
_cell.angle_gamma   90.00
#
_symmetry.space_group_name_H-M   'P 1'
#
loop_
_entity.id
_entity.type
_entity.pdbx_description
1 polymer ?
#
loop_
_entity_poly.entity_id
_entity_poly.type
_entity_poly.pdbx_seq_one_letter_code
_entity_poly.pdbx_strand_id
1 'polypeptide(L)'
;MKANHSQKNDTASEGGEAGRFFREVEIEFLIHELKDPIAVIETGVRTILEKKDKFGPLTPRQEKILKRTLRNSNRARTMLNSLLEIGRSEAGCFFCCRFKPVSSAYGVLLEMLDGLSEDISEQFRSLTEEKAVREFLDRQGIMLTIAPALEQTELVQDETKFRQILGNLIKNALHFRKERVEIRMKLENDHVLVEVADDGPGIDPAHHQMIFERYRQVKECALLPRNGHGLGLAGAMIMARRLGGDIELESTRGGGATFRLKLPITFETGTVS
;
A
#
# COMPACT_ATOMS: atom_id res chain seq x y z
N MET A 1 -37.83 10.76 52.46
CA MET A 1 -37.73 11.62 51.26
C MET A 1 -36.28 11.82 50.91
N LYS A 2 -35.83 11.22 49.88
CA LYS A 2 -34.94 11.64 48.77
C LYS A 2 -34.42 10.40 48.10
N ALA A 3 -34.98 10.21 46.94
CA ALA A 3 -34.74 9.11 46.01
C ALA A 3 -33.48 9.29 45.18
N ASN A 4 -32.91 8.16 44.73
CA ASN A 4 -32.34 7.86 43.42
C ASN A 4 -31.86 9.00 42.52
N HIS A 5 -30.57 9.01 42.24
CA HIS A 5 -30.05 9.32 40.90
C HIS A 5 -28.61 8.80 40.84
N SER A 6 -28.40 7.63 40.30
CA SER A 6 -27.14 7.27 39.59
C SER A 6 -27.25 5.85 39.04
N GLN A 7 -27.85 5.71 37.87
CA GLN A 7 -27.72 4.55 36.98
C GLN A 7 -28.30 4.95 35.63
N LYS A 8 -27.50 5.59 34.80
CA LYS A 8 -27.74 5.75 33.35
C LYS A 8 -26.48 6.35 32.70
N ASN A 9 -25.45 5.57 32.45
CA ASN A 9 -24.41 5.95 31.49
C ASN A 9 -23.56 4.76 30.92
N ASP A 10 -23.81 3.49 31.37
CA ASP A 10 -22.96 2.38 30.91
C ASP A 10 -23.49 1.60 29.69
N THR A 11 -24.69 1.89 29.19
CA THR A 11 -25.29 1.13 28.08
C THR A 11 -25.04 1.70 26.69
N ALA A 12 -24.43 2.88 26.60
CA ALA A 12 -24.16 3.52 25.28
C ALA A 12 -22.83 3.11 24.65
N SER A 13 -21.83 2.66 25.42
CA SER A 13 -20.51 2.26 24.89
C SER A 13 -20.50 0.82 24.34
N GLU A 14 -21.18 -0.10 25.02
CA GLU A 14 -21.23 -1.52 24.59
C GLU A 14 -21.98 -1.72 23.25
N GLY A 15 -23.01 -0.95 22.99
CA GLY A 15 -23.74 -0.98 21.72
C GLY A 15 -22.92 -0.45 20.52
N GLY A 16 -21.94 0.39 20.78
CA GLY A 16 -21.05 0.96 19.77
C GLY A 16 -19.99 -0.03 19.28
N GLU A 17 -19.35 -0.77 20.18
CA GLU A 17 -18.31 -1.75 19.86
C GLU A 17 -18.90 -3.02 19.24
N ALA A 18 -19.95 -3.57 19.80
CA ALA A 18 -20.65 -4.71 19.21
C ALA A 18 -21.18 -4.38 17.81
N GLY A 19 -21.76 -3.21 17.60
CA GLY A 19 -22.25 -2.77 16.29
C GLY A 19 -21.12 -2.49 15.27
N ARG A 20 -19.89 -2.18 15.71
CA ARG A 20 -18.71 -2.11 14.86
C ARG A 20 -18.22 -3.50 14.48
N PHE A 21 -18.06 -4.39 15.45
CA PHE A 21 -17.60 -5.76 15.25
C PHE A 21 -18.51 -6.52 14.26
N PHE A 22 -19.83 -6.44 14.41
CA PHE A 22 -20.77 -7.07 13.47
C PHE A 22 -20.68 -6.47 12.06
N ARG A 23 -20.49 -5.17 11.90
CA ARG A 23 -20.29 -4.54 10.59
C ARG A 23 -18.96 -4.93 9.94
N GLU A 24 -17.91 -5.10 10.73
CA GLU A 24 -16.59 -5.49 10.24
C GLU A 24 -16.57 -6.95 9.76
N VAL A 25 -17.15 -7.87 10.52
CA VAL A 25 -17.32 -9.28 10.15
C VAL A 25 -18.19 -9.40 8.87
N GLU A 26 -19.24 -8.61 8.78
CA GLU A 26 -20.10 -8.57 7.59
C GLU A 26 -19.37 -8.06 6.34
N ILE A 27 -18.57 -7.00 6.48
CA ILE A 27 -17.75 -6.46 5.39
C ILE A 27 -16.66 -7.46 4.96
N GLU A 28 -15.98 -8.10 5.91
CA GLU A 28 -14.97 -9.10 5.62
C GLU A 28 -15.56 -10.30 4.87
N PHE A 29 -16.69 -10.79 5.32
CA PHE A 29 -17.44 -11.85 4.64
C PHE A 29 -17.85 -11.44 3.23
N LEU A 30 -18.45 -10.25 3.05
CA LEU A 30 -18.86 -9.76 1.73
C LEU A 30 -17.68 -9.60 0.77
N ILE A 31 -16.52 -9.16 1.28
CA ILE A 31 -15.31 -9.04 0.45
C ILE A 31 -14.82 -10.43 0.01
N HIS A 32 -14.86 -11.44 0.90
CA HIS A 32 -14.53 -12.82 0.53
C HIS A 32 -15.48 -13.36 -0.54
N GLU A 33 -16.78 -13.19 -0.37
CA GLU A 33 -17.80 -13.60 -1.35
C GLU A 33 -17.65 -12.89 -2.70
N LEU A 34 -17.11 -11.68 -2.74
CA LEU A 34 -16.85 -10.95 -3.99
C LEU A 34 -15.52 -11.35 -4.66
N LYS A 35 -14.54 -11.88 -3.92
CA LYS A 35 -13.27 -12.35 -4.49
C LYS A 35 -13.45 -13.57 -5.40
N ASP A 36 -14.30 -14.50 -5.01
CA ASP A 36 -14.51 -15.75 -5.73
C ASP A 36 -15.08 -15.52 -7.14
N PRO A 37 -16.17 -14.77 -7.36
CA PRO A 37 -16.66 -14.50 -8.70
C PRO A 37 -15.66 -13.71 -9.55
N ILE A 38 -14.87 -12.80 -8.94
CA ILE A 38 -13.82 -12.09 -9.67
C ILE A 38 -12.72 -13.04 -10.12
N ALA A 39 -12.30 -13.99 -9.26
CA ALA A 39 -11.29 -15.00 -9.61
C ALA A 39 -11.77 -15.92 -10.75
N VAL A 40 -13.06 -16.27 -10.76
CA VAL A 40 -13.67 -17.04 -11.86
C VAL A 40 -13.63 -16.25 -13.18
N ILE A 41 -13.97 -14.96 -13.15
CA ILE A 41 -13.91 -14.09 -14.32
C ILE A 41 -12.45 -13.99 -14.83
N GLU A 42 -11.48 -13.75 -13.93
CA GLU A 42 -10.06 -13.65 -14.29
C GLU A 42 -9.56 -14.94 -14.95
N THR A 43 -9.85 -16.09 -14.32
CA THR A 43 -9.43 -17.41 -14.81
C THR A 43 -10.05 -17.71 -16.16
N GLY A 44 -11.36 -17.45 -16.33
CA GLY A 44 -12.07 -17.67 -17.59
C GLY A 44 -11.49 -16.81 -18.73
N VAL A 45 -11.32 -15.50 -18.48
CA VAL A 45 -10.78 -14.58 -19.49
C VAL A 45 -9.32 -14.92 -19.83
N ARG A 46 -8.49 -15.24 -18.84
CA ARG A 46 -7.09 -15.64 -19.03
C ARG A 46 -7.02 -16.93 -19.86
N THR A 47 -7.86 -17.91 -19.53
CA THR A 47 -7.91 -19.19 -20.25
C THR A 47 -8.23 -19.00 -21.72
N ILE A 48 -9.16 -18.11 -22.06
CA ILE A 48 -9.50 -17.81 -23.48
C ILE A 48 -8.33 -17.10 -24.18
N LEU A 49 -7.64 -16.19 -23.49
CA LEU A 49 -6.51 -15.45 -24.05
C LEU A 49 -5.28 -16.36 -24.30
N GLU A 50 -5.01 -17.32 -23.42
CA GLU A 50 -3.81 -18.16 -23.45
C GLU A 50 -4.01 -19.44 -24.28
N LYS A 51 -5.18 -20.07 -24.20
CA LYS A 51 -5.45 -21.37 -24.86
C LYS A 51 -6.12 -21.20 -26.22
N LYS A 52 -5.44 -20.47 -27.11
CA LYS A 52 -5.93 -20.23 -28.50
C LYS A 52 -6.15 -21.52 -29.28
N ASP A 53 -5.38 -22.57 -29.03
CA ASP A 53 -5.54 -23.88 -29.65
C ASP A 53 -6.87 -24.56 -29.32
N LYS A 54 -7.41 -24.30 -28.11
CA LYS A 54 -8.66 -24.87 -27.64
C LYS A 54 -9.89 -24.05 -28.05
N PHE A 55 -9.76 -22.72 -28.06
CA PHE A 55 -10.88 -21.80 -28.28
C PHE A 55 -10.89 -21.14 -29.66
N GLY A 56 -9.85 -21.43 -30.47
CA GLY A 56 -9.67 -20.82 -31.78
C GLY A 56 -9.03 -19.42 -31.73
N PRO A 57 -8.64 -18.90 -32.91
CA PRO A 57 -8.01 -17.60 -33.01
C PRO A 57 -9.01 -16.48 -32.66
N LEU A 58 -8.58 -15.55 -31.81
CA LEU A 58 -9.37 -14.37 -31.46
C LEU A 58 -9.18 -13.27 -32.49
N THR A 59 -10.23 -12.59 -32.84
CA THR A 59 -10.14 -11.35 -33.62
C THR A 59 -9.46 -10.26 -32.77
N PRO A 60 -8.78 -9.27 -33.39
CA PRO A 60 -8.13 -8.18 -32.64
C PRO A 60 -9.10 -7.42 -31.71
N ARG A 61 -10.38 -7.32 -32.10
CA ARG A 61 -11.44 -6.70 -31.30
C ARG A 61 -11.78 -7.53 -30.06
N GLN A 62 -11.91 -8.84 -30.20
CA GLN A 62 -12.18 -9.76 -29.10
C GLN A 62 -11.00 -9.76 -28.10
N GLU A 63 -9.77 -9.88 -28.59
CA GLU A 63 -8.58 -9.84 -27.74
C GLU A 63 -8.48 -8.52 -26.95
N LYS A 64 -8.76 -7.38 -27.59
CA LYS A 64 -8.79 -6.07 -26.94
C LYS A 64 -9.85 -6.01 -25.82
N ILE A 65 -11.05 -6.57 -26.05
CA ILE A 65 -12.13 -6.62 -25.05
C ILE A 65 -11.72 -7.51 -23.89
N LEU A 66 -11.23 -8.72 -24.15
CA LEU A 66 -10.81 -9.68 -23.11
C LEU A 66 -9.66 -9.12 -22.26
N LYS A 67 -8.63 -8.53 -22.87
CA LYS A 67 -7.55 -7.85 -22.16
C LYS A 67 -8.05 -6.70 -21.27
N ARG A 68 -9.04 -5.94 -21.76
CA ARG A 68 -9.70 -4.88 -20.97
C ARG A 68 -10.46 -5.45 -19.78
N THR A 69 -11.22 -6.54 -19.98
CA THR A 69 -11.97 -7.22 -18.92
C THR A 69 -11.02 -7.74 -17.84
N LEU A 70 -9.94 -8.43 -18.25
CA LEU A 70 -8.94 -8.94 -17.31
C LEU A 70 -8.30 -7.83 -16.47
N ARG A 71 -7.94 -6.71 -17.10
CA ARG A 71 -7.41 -5.55 -16.36
C ARG A 71 -8.42 -5.01 -15.35
N ASN A 72 -9.71 -4.93 -15.70
CA ASN A 72 -10.75 -4.44 -14.80
C ASN A 72 -11.03 -5.41 -13.64
N SER A 73 -11.01 -6.72 -13.89
CA SER A 73 -11.16 -7.74 -12.84
C SER A 73 -9.99 -7.69 -11.85
N ASN A 74 -8.74 -7.64 -12.34
CA ASN A 74 -7.55 -7.46 -11.50
C ASN A 74 -7.64 -6.16 -10.67
N ARG A 75 -8.17 -5.10 -11.28
CA ARG A 75 -8.40 -3.83 -10.58
C ARG A 75 -9.43 -3.96 -9.46
N ALA A 76 -10.55 -4.62 -9.71
CA ALA A 76 -11.58 -4.86 -8.70
C ALA A 76 -11.04 -5.69 -7.53
N ARG A 77 -10.28 -6.76 -7.80
CA ARG A 77 -9.63 -7.59 -6.79
C ARG A 77 -8.66 -6.78 -5.92
N THR A 78 -7.86 -5.91 -6.52
CA THR A 78 -6.94 -5.03 -5.78
C THR A 78 -7.72 -4.07 -4.86
N MET A 79 -8.84 -3.51 -5.33
CA MET A 79 -9.71 -2.66 -4.49
C MET A 79 -10.27 -3.42 -3.28
N LEU A 80 -10.80 -4.63 -3.50
CA LEU A 80 -11.34 -5.45 -2.42
C LEU A 80 -10.28 -5.79 -1.38
N ASN A 81 -9.06 -6.14 -1.82
CA ASN A 81 -7.95 -6.40 -0.91
C ASN A 81 -7.59 -5.16 -0.09
N SER A 82 -7.52 -3.99 -0.73
CA SER A 82 -7.23 -2.73 -0.02
C SER A 82 -8.31 -2.37 1.01
N LEU A 83 -9.59 -2.59 0.68
CA LEU A 83 -10.69 -2.36 1.61
C LEU A 83 -10.62 -3.29 2.83
N LEU A 84 -10.34 -4.58 2.61
CA LEU A 84 -10.18 -5.57 3.65
C LEU A 84 -9.03 -5.22 4.61
N GLU A 85 -7.90 -4.79 4.05
CA GLU A 85 -6.73 -4.40 4.86
C GLU A 85 -6.98 -3.11 5.67
N ILE A 86 -7.71 -2.16 5.10
CA ILE A 86 -8.13 -0.97 5.84
C ILE A 86 -9.06 -1.36 7.00
N GLY A 87 -10.06 -2.22 6.75
CA GLY A 87 -10.97 -2.72 7.78
C GLY A 87 -10.24 -3.43 8.91
N ARG A 88 -9.36 -4.38 8.58
CA ARG A 88 -8.53 -5.10 9.56
C ARG A 88 -7.62 -4.15 10.38
N SER A 89 -7.07 -3.13 9.74
CA SER A 89 -6.26 -2.14 10.44
C SER A 89 -7.10 -1.26 11.37
N GLU A 90 -8.31 -0.91 10.96
CA GLU A 90 -9.27 -0.15 11.80
C GLU A 90 -9.75 -0.98 12.99
N ALA A 91 -9.92 -2.31 12.82
CA ALA A 91 -10.25 -3.24 13.89
C ALA A 91 -9.10 -3.49 14.89
N GLY A 92 -7.89 -2.97 14.63
CA GLY A 92 -6.74 -3.15 15.51
C GLY A 92 -6.12 -4.56 15.43
N CYS A 93 -6.36 -5.30 14.36
CA CYS A 93 -5.74 -6.61 14.13
C CYS A 93 -4.30 -6.44 13.66
N PHE A 94 -3.34 -6.51 14.59
CA PHE A 94 -1.91 -6.40 14.32
C PHE A 94 -1.17 -7.66 14.75
N PHE A 95 -0.24 -8.11 13.91
CA PHE A 95 0.65 -9.23 14.20
C PHE A 95 2.08 -8.71 14.35
N CYS A 96 2.40 -8.19 15.54
CA CYS A 96 3.74 -7.67 15.81
C CYS A 96 4.75 -8.79 15.88
N CYS A 97 5.83 -8.66 15.11
CA CYS A 97 6.98 -9.55 15.09
C CYS A 97 8.28 -8.73 15.06
N ARG A 98 9.41 -9.40 15.31
CA ARG A 98 10.73 -8.79 15.10
C ARG A 98 11.15 -8.97 13.67
N PHE A 99 11.51 -7.90 12.98
CA PHE A 99 12.02 -7.95 11.62
C PHE A 99 12.99 -6.82 11.32
N LYS A 100 13.82 -7.00 10.30
CA LYS A 100 14.74 -5.96 9.81
C LYS A 100 14.05 -5.12 8.74
N PRO A 101 13.85 -3.80 8.95
CA PRO A 101 13.14 -2.95 7.99
C PRO A 101 13.86 -2.87 6.64
N VAL A 102 15.17 -3.00 6.62
CA VAL A 102 15.98 -3.03 5.40
C VAL A 102 15.65 -4.26 4.55
N SER A 103 15.59 -5.45 5.16
CA SER A 103 15.22 -6.69 4.45
C SER A 103 13.80 -6.63 3.88
N SER A 104 12.87 -6.07 4.65
CA SER A 104 11.49 -5.88 4.21
C SER A 104 11.40 -4.89 3.04
N ALA A 105 12.22 -3.82 3.05
CA ALA A 105 12.28 -2.87 1.94
C ALA A 105 12.81 -3.52 0.64
N TYR A 106 13.87 -4.32 0.73
CA TYR A 106 14.35 -5.10 -0.43
C TYR A 106 13.28 -6.08 -0.95
N GLY A 107 12.55 -6.74 -0.06
CA GLY A 107 11.43 -7.61 -0.44
C GLY A 107 10.32 -6.87 -1.18
N VAL A 108 9.96 -5.65 -0.73
CA VAL A 108 8.97 -4.81 -1.42
C VAL A 108 9.48 -4.38 -2.80
N LEU A 109 10.74 -3.98 -2.92
CA LEU A 109 11.34 -3.62 -4.21
C LEU A 109 11.34 -4.80 -5.18
N LEU A 110 11.68 -6.00 -4.71
CA LEU A 110 11.61 -7.22 -5.51
C LEU A 110 10.20 -7.47 -6.04
N GLU A 111 9.17 -7.38 -5.20
CA GLU A 111 7.77 -7.52 -5.62
C GLU A 111 7.34 -6.47 -6.66
N MET A 112 7.87 -5.24 -6.56
CA MET A 112 7.60 -4.20 -7.55
C MET A 112 8.28 -4.50 -8.90
N LEU A 113 9.50 -5.03 -8.88
CA LEU A 113 10.25 -5.42 -10.08
C LEU A 113 9.64 -6.64 -10.76
N ASP A 114 9.14 -7.64 -10.00
CA ASP A 114 8.37 -8.77 -10.53
C ASP A 114 7.16 -8.31 -11.35
N GLY A 115 6.53 -7.23 -10.92
CA GLY A 115 5.41 -6.62 -11.64
C GLY A 115 5.79 -5.92 -12.95
N LEU A 116 7.07 -5.62 -13.18
CA LEU A 116 7.57 -4.97 -14.39
C LEU A 116 8.02 -5.99 -15.44
N SER A 117 8.86 -6.95 -15.06
CA SER A 117 9.38 -8.01 -15.94
C SER A 117 9.98 -9.14 -15.11
N GLU A 118 9.72 -10.38 -15.53
CA GLU A 118 10.26 -11.58 -14.91
C GLU A 118 11.79 -11.61 -14.98
N ASP A 119 12.36 -11.22 -16.13
CA ASP A 119 13.82 -11.14 -16.35
C ASP A 119 14.50 -10.16 -15.40
N ILE A 120 13.86 -9.01 -15.14
CA ILE A 120 14.39 -7.97 -14.23
C ILE A 120 14.43 -8.49 -12.80
N SER A 121 13.39 -9.20 -12.37
CA SER A 121 13.32 -9.72 -11.01
C SER A 121 14.28 -10.90 -10.78
N GLU A 122 14.49 -11.77 -11.78
CA GLU A 122 15.49 -12.83 -11.69
C GLU A 122 16.92 -12.27 -11.58
N GLN A 123 17.26 -11.24 -12.37
CA GLN A 123 18.52 -10.54 -12.23
C GLN A 123 18.69 -9.95 -10.82
N PHE A 124 17.67 -9.28 -10.29
CA PHE A 124 17.72 -8.70 -8.95
C PHE A 124 17.92 -9.78 -7.86
N ARG A 125 17.22 -10.91 -7.93
CA ARG A 125 17.38 -12.03 -6.99
C ARG A 125 18.77 -12.66 -7.01
N SER A 126 19.46 -12.62 -8.13
CA SER A 126 20.81 -13.19 -8.26
C SER A 126 21.92 -12.32 -7.63
N LEU A 127 21.60 -11.06 -7.28
CA LEU A 127 22.57 -10.13 -6.72
C LEU A 127 22.75 -10.38 -5.22
N THR A 128 23.98 -10.61 -4.80
CA THR A 128 24.34 -10.85 -3.40
C THR A 128 25.13 -9.69 -2.80
N GLU A 129 25.78 -8.88 -3.64
CA GLU A 129 26.56 -7.73 -3.21
C GLU A 129 25.73 -6.46 -3.18
N GLU A 130 25.79 -5.72 -2.09
CA GLU A 130 25.06 -4.46 -1.91
C GLU A 130 25.32 -3.45 -3.02
N LYS A 131 26.59 -3.34 -3.44
CA LYS A 131 26.99 -2.45 -4.56
C LYS A 131 26.31 -2.84 -5.86
N ALA A 132 26.27 -4.13 -6.19
CA ALA A 132 25.63 -4.63 -7.39
C ALA A 132 24.10 -4.39 -7.35
N VAL A 133 23.49 -4.53 -6.18
CA VAL A 133 22.07 -4.23 -5.97
C VAL A 133 21.79 -2.74 -6.19
N ARG A 134 22.60 -1.85 -5.63
CA ARG A 134 22.45 -0.40 -5.84
C ARG A 134 22.61 -0.02 -7.31
N GLU A 135 23.67 -0.48 -8.00
CA GLU A 135 23.89 -0.22 -9.43
C GLU A 135 22.76 -0.76 -10.31
N PHE A 136 22.16 -1.88 -9.91
CA PHE A 136 21.02 -2.44 -10.61
C PHE A 136 19.79 -1.55 -10.45
N LEU A 137 19.44 -1.14 -9.22
CA LEU A 137 18.32 -0.25 -8.93
C LEU A 137 18.48 1.10 -9.62
N ASP A 138 19.69 1.67 -9.61
CA ASP A 138 20.00 2.94 -10.28
C ASP A 138 19.69 2.88 -11.78
N ARG A 139 20.03 1.76 -12.44
CA ARG A 139 19.67 1.52 -13.85
C ARG A 139 18.17 1.47 -14.09
N GLN A 140 17.38 1.11 -13.06
CA GLN A 140 15.91 1.15 -13.12
C GLN A 140 15.34 2.53 -12.72
N GLY A 141 16.21 3.52 -12.45
CA GLY A 141 15.83 4.84 -11.96
C GLY A 141 15.34 4.82 -10.51
N ILE A 142 15.82 3.88 -9.68
CA ILE A 142 15.52 3.75 -8.27
C ILE A 142 16.80 3.92 -7.46
N MET A 143 16.92 5.03 -6.76
CA MET A 143 18.05 5.32 -5.88
C MET A 143 17.70 4.91 -4.45
N LEU A 144 18.45 3.95 -3.88
CA LEU A 144 18.23 3.46 -2.50
C LEU A 144 19.41 3.85 -1.62
N THR A 145 19.13 4.61 -0.57
CA THR A 145 20.11 5.02 0.45
C THR A 145 19.65 4.56 1.82
N ILE A 146 20.47 3.75 2.49
CA ILE A 146 20.19 3.21 3.82
C ILE A 146 21.28 3.69 4.76
N ALA A 147 20.89 4.30 5.89
CA ALA A 147 21.84 4.71 6.92
C ALA A 147 22.40 3.46 7.63
N PRO A 148 23.72 3.38 7.88
CA PRO A 148 24.36 2.19 8.47
C PRO A 148 23.75 1.77 9.82
N ALA A 149 23.29 2.73 10.62
CA ALA A 149 22.62 2.44 11.90
C ALA A 149 21.36 1.60 11.73
N LEU A 150 20.65 1.70 10.59
CA LEU A 150 19.40 0.98 10.34
C LEU A 150 19.63 -0.48 9.91
N GLU A 151 20.79 -0.82 9.34
CA GLU A 151 21.09 -2.18 8.84
C GLU A 151 21.02 -3.24 9.94
N GLN A 152 21.40 -2.86 11.19
CA GLN A 152 21.38 -3.75 12.35
C GLN A 152 20.12 -3.56 13.22
N THR A 153 19.27 -2.60 12.88
CA THR A 153 18.07 -2.30 13.66
C THR A 153 16.96 -3.30 13.35
N GLU A 154 16.33 -3.82 14.41
CA GLU A 154 15.11 -4.60 14.31
C GLU A 154 13.93 -3.75 14.76
N LEU A 155 12.82 -3.88 14.07
CA LEU A 155 11.52 -3.34 14.48
C LEU A 155 10.72 -4.42 15.21
N VAL A 156 9.96 -4.01 16.21
CA VAL A 156 8.90 -4.82 16.83
C VAL A 156 7.57 -4.22 16.41
N GLN A 157 7.13 -4.58 15.22
CA GLN A 157 5.98 -4.00 14.54
C GLN A 157 5.27 -5.08 13.69
N ASP A 158 4.15 -4.74 13.06
CA ASP A 158 3.52 -5.57 12.04
C ASP A 158 4.26 -5.42 10.70
N GLU A 159 5.11 -6.41 10.36
CA GLU A 159 5.89 -6.40 9.12
C GLU A 159 5.00 -6.33 7.88
N THR A 160 3.86 -7.02 7.89
CA THR A 160 2.93 -7.02 6.74
C THR A 160 2.40 -5.61 6.48
N LYS A 161 2.00 -4.89 7.54
CA LYS A 161 1.54 -3.51 7.42
C LYS A 161 2.67 -2.57 7.00
N PHE A 162 3.87 -2.73 7.57
CA PHE A 162 5.05 -1.98 7.14
C PHE A 162 5.31 -2.14 5.64
N ARG A 163 5.33 -3.38 5.13
CA ARG A 163 5.51 -3.69 3.70
C ARG A 163 4.40 -3.08 2.83
N GLN A 164 3.16 -3.12 3.29
CA GLN A 164 2.02 -2.52 2.58
C GLN A 164 2.11 -1.00 2.50
N ILE A 165 2.49 -0.33 3.60
CA ILE A 165 2.69 1.13 3.61
C ILE A 165 3.79 1.48 2.62
N LEU A 166 4.96 0.85 2.75
CA LEU A 166 6.12 1.11 1.91
C LEU A 166 5.81 0.84 0.43
N GLY A 167 5.15 -0.28 0.13
CA GLY A 167 4.72 -0.63 -1.21
C GLY A 167 3.77 0.38 -1.83
N ASN A 168 2.84 0.94 -1.06
CA ASN A 168 1.94 1.99 -1.53
C ASN A 168 2.69 3.28 -1.86
N LEU A 169 3.65 3.68 -1.03
CA LEU A 169 4.47 4.88 -1.27
C LEU A 169 5.36 4.72 -2.50
N ILE A 170 6.09 3.59 -2.59
CA ILE A 170 6.99 3.30 -3.73
C ILE A 170 6.18 3.18 -5.03
N LYS A 171 5.05 2.45 -5.02
CA LYS A 171 4.20 2.30 -6.19
C LYS A 171 3.67 3.65 -6.68
N ASN A 172 3.32 4.54 -5.74
CA ASN A 172 2.88 5.88 -6.08
C ASN A 172 4.02 6.67 -6.74
N ALA A 173 5.22 6.68 -6.15
CA ALA A 173 6.40 7.35 -6.70
C ALA A 173 6.77 6.81 -8.08
N LEU A 174 6.83 5.49 -8.28
CA LEU A 174 7.09 4.87 -9.57
C LEU A 174 6.04 5.20 -10.64
N HIS A 175 4.80 5.44 -10.22
CA HIS A 175 3.71 5.79 -11.14
C HIS A 175 3.80 7.23 -11.64
N PHE A 176 4.22 8.15 -10.78
CA PHE A 176 4.23 9.59 -11.09
C PHE A 176 5.60 10.12 -11.50
N ARG A 177 6.70 9.37 -11.27
CA ARG A 177 8.04 9.81 -11.65
C ARG A 177 8.15 10.14 -13.14
N LYS A 178 9.04 11.04 -13.47
CA LYS A 178 9.52 11.27 -14.84
C LYS A 178 10.64 10.28 -15.17
N GLU A 179 11.68 10.27 -14.33
CA GLU A 179 12.88 9.45 -14.53
C GLU A 179 13.25 8.65 -13.27
N ARG A 180 13.15 9.23 -12.07
CA ARG A 180 13.74 8.66 -10.86
C ARG A 180 12.81 8.64 -9.65
N VAL A 181 13.04 7.64 -8.80
CA VAL A 181 12.53 7.56 -7.43
C VAL A 181 13.71 7.46 -6.50
N GLU A 182 13.69 8.22 -5.42
CA GLU A 182 14.70 8.19 -4.38
C GLU A 182 14.08 7.67 -3.08
N ILE A 183 14.68 6.61 -2.52
CA ILE A 183 14.24 5.98 -1.26
C ILE A 183 15.37 6.15 -0.27
N ARG A 184 15.12 6.86 0.84
CA ARG A 184 16.06 7.01 1.93
C ARG A 184 15.50 6.42 3.19
N MET A 185 16.31 5.64 3.90
CA MET A 185 15.92 5.01 5.16
C MET A 185 16.96 5.34 6.23
N LYS A 186 16.49 5.85 7.36
CA LYS A 186 17.35 6.17 8.51
C LYS A 186 16.65 5.93 9.84
N LEU A 187 17.45 5.83 10.89
CA LEU A 187 16.97 5.84 12.27
C LEU A 187 17.06 7.26 12.82
N GLU A 188 16.00 7.75 13.46
CA GLU A 188 15.92 9.07 14.06
C GLU A 188 15.06 9.03 15.33
N ASN A 189 15.68 9.30 16.50
CA ASN A 189 14.97 9.36 17.79
C ASN A 189 14.02 8.17 18.04
N ASP A 190 14.54 6.94 18.00
CA ASP A 190 13.76 5.69 18.18
C ASP A 190 12.62 5.48 17.18
N HIS A 191 12.72 6.15 16.03
CA HIS A 191 11.81 5.96 14.91
C HIS A 191 12.60 5.59 13.66
N VAL A 192 12.02 4.71 12.86
CA VAL A 192 12.44 4.55 11.47
C VAL A 192 11.78 5.62 10.64
N LEU A 193 12.59 6.39 9.93
CA LEU A 193 12.15 7.33 8.92
C LEU A 193 12.44 6.75 7.54
N VAL A 194 11.39 6.65 6.72
CA VAL A 194 11.48 6.25 5.31
C VAL A 194 10.96 7.38 4.44
N GLU A 195 11.84 7.96 3.64
CA GLU A 195 11.48 8.98 2.64
C GLU A 195 11.41 8.32 1.26
N VAL A 196 10.31 8.56 0.55
CA VAL A 196 10.12 8.13 -0.84
C VAL A 196 9.81 9.37 -1.66
N ALA A 197 10.75 9.76 -2.52
CA ALA A 197 10.66 10.95 -3.35
C ALA A 197 10.59 10.59 -4.84
N ASP A 198 9.77 11.30 -5.60
CA ASP A 198 9.72 11.23 -7.06
C ASP A 198 10.00 12.60 -7.68
N ASP A 199 10.42 12.62 -8.93
CA ASP A 199 10.64 13.80 -9.76
C ASP A 199 9.44 14.11 -10.67
N GLY A 200 8.26 13.70 -10.27
CA GLY A 200 7.02 13.82 -11.02
C GLY A 200 6.46 15.24 -11.11
N PRO A 201 5.18 15.37 -11.47
CA PRO A 201 4.53 16.67 -11.63
C PRO A 201 4.31 17.41 -10.30
N GLY A 202 4.52 16.72 -9.16
CA GLY A 202 4.22 17.26 -7.84
C GLY A 202 2.73 17.44 -7.58
N ILE A 203 2.41 17.89 -6.38
CA ILE A 203 1.06 18.06 -5.87
C ILE A 203 0.90 19.49 -5.37
N ASP A 204 -0.15 20.16 -5.81
CA ASP A 204 -0.47 21.50 -5.32
C ASP A 204 -0.77 21.45 -3.81
N PRO A 205 -0.23 22.36 -2.99
CA PRO A 205 -0.48 22.42 -1.56
C PRO A 205 -1.97 22.41 -1.17
N ALA A 206 -2.84 22.98 -2.01
CA ALA A 206 -4.29 22.94 -1.80
C ALA A 206 -4.88 21.53 -1.79
N HIS A 207 -4.16 20.55 -2.33
CA HIS A 207 -4.60 19.16 -2.44
C HIS A 207 -3.90 18.19 -1.45
N HIS A 208 -2.94 18.65 -0.63
CA HIS A 208 -2.15 17.79 0.25
C HIS A 208 -3.01 16.98 1.25
N GLN A 209 -4.05 17.57 1.82
CA GLN A 209 -4.95 16.85 2.71
C GLN A 209 -5.85 15.87 1.95
N MET A 210 -6.32 16.28 0.78
CA MET A 210 -7.26 15.51 -0.02
C MET A 210 -6.69 14.18 -0.54
N ILE A 211 -5.38 14.10 -0.81
CA ILE A 211 -4.76 12.86 -1.34
C ILE A 211 -4.76 11.71 -0.34
N PHE A 212 -4.89 11.99 0.95
CA PHE A 212 -5.03 11.00 2.02
C PHE A 212 -6.49 10.65 2.34
N GLU A 213 -7.46 11.32 1.69
CA GLU A 213 -8.86 10.95 1.81
C GLU A 213 -9.19 9.72 0.94
N ARG A 214 -10.07 8.85 1.46
CA ARG A 214 -10.49 7.65 0.73
C ARG A 214 -11.22 8.03 -0.56
N TYR A 215 -10.96 7.29 -1.63
CA TYR A 215 -11.60 7.47 -2.95
C TYR A 215 -11.34 8.82 -3.64
N ARG A 216 -10.43 9.64 -3.12
CA ARG A 216 -10.06 10.90 -3.74
C ARG A 216 -8.88 10.74 -4.70
N GLN A 217 -8.96 11.43 -5.81
CA GLN A 217 -7.89 11.56 -6.80
C GLN A 217 -7.87 13.00 -7.28
N VAL A 218 -6.68 13.58 -7.42
CA VAL A 218 -6.53 14.94 -7.97
C VAL A 218 -6.80 14.87 -9.47
N LYS A 219 -7.87 15.53 -9.94
CA LYS A 219 -8.29 15.49 -11.35
C LYS A 219 -7.34 16.22 -12.29
N GLU A 220 -6.51 17.12 -11.79
CA GLU A 220 -5.60 17.96 -12.57
C GLU A 220 -4.40 17.21 -13.14
N CYS A 221 -4.07 16.01 -12.64
CA CYS A 221 -3.12 15.08 -13.28
C CYS A 221 -3.76 14.31 -14.45
N ALA A 222 -4.56 14.98 -15.29
CA ALA A 222 -5.33 14.37 -16.38
C ALA A 222 -4.48 13.76 -17.52
N LEU A 223 -3.16 13.96 -17.51
CA LEU A 223 -2.24 13.48 -18.55
C LEU A 223 -1.73 12.04 -18.31
N LEU A 224 -1.94 11.48 -17.11
CA LEU A 224 -1.50 10.12 -16.80
C LEU A 224 -2.70 9.16 -16.70
N PRO A 225 -2.56 7.91 -17.17
CA PRO A 225 -3.62 6.91 -17.05
C PRO A 225 -4.02 6.74 -15.58
N ARG A 226 -5.33 6.83 -15.28
CA ARG A 226 -5.90 6.66 -13.93
C ARG A 226 -5.78 5.22 -13.47
N ASN A 227 -4.59 4.78 -13.02
CA ASN A 227 -4.34 3.41 -12.58
C ASN A 227 -4.52 3.18 -11.07
N GLY A 228 -4.86 4.19 -10.28
CA GLY A 228 -5.10 4.09 -8.83
C GLY A 228 -6.59 4.06 -8.48
N HIS A 229 -6.92 3.61 -7.26
CA HIS A 229 -8.30 3.56 -6.73
C HIS A 229 -8.58 4.65 -5.69
N GLY A 230 -7.58 5.49 -5.39
CA GLY A 230 -7.68 6.49 -4.30
C GLY A 230 -7.72 5.84 -2.90
N LEU A 231 -7.26 4.59 -2.77
CA LEU A 231 -7.22 3.87 -1.50
C LEU A 231 -5.80 3.65 -0.99
N GLY A 232 -4.78 3.68 -1.87
CA GLY A 232 -3.40 3.34 -1.50
C GLY A 232 -2.81 4.28 -0.45
N LEU A 233 -2.81 5.59 -0.70
CA LEU A 233 -2.28 6.58 0.26
C LEU A 233 -3.16 6.72 1.50
N ALA A 234 -4.48 6.70 1.35
CA ALA A 234 -5.39 6.71 2.49
C ALA A 234 -5.19 5.49 3.39
N GLY A 235 -5.07 4.29 2.79
CA GLY A 235 -4.76 3.07 3.51
C GLY A 235 -3.39 3.10 4.19
N ALA A 236 -2.37 3.60 3.49
CA ALA A 236 -1.03 3.76 4.07
C ALA A 236 -1.05 4.68 5.30
N MET A 237 -1.74 5.82 5.22
CA MET A 237 -1.89 6.77 6.33
C MET A 237 -2.60 6.13 7.52
N ILE A 238 -3.72 5.43 7.29
CA ILE A 238 -4.47 4.75 8.35
C ILE A 238 -3.58 3.70 9.04
N MET A 239 -2.90 2.87 8.27
CA MET A 239 -1.98 1.84 8.80
C MET A 239 -0.83 2.47 9.58
N ALA A 240 -0.18 3.53 9.06
CA ALA A 240 0.91 4.21 9.75
C ALA A 240 0.47 4.75 11.11
N ARG A 241 -0.67 5.44 11.17
CA ARG A 241 -1.21 5.98 12.43
C ARG A 241 -1.59 4.90 13.43
N ARG A 242 -2.13 3.79 12.96
CA ARG A 242 -2.45 2.64 13.82
C ARG A 242 -1.20 1.94 14.36
N LEU A 243 -0.08 2.01 13.68
CA LEU A 243 1.23 1.53 14.15
C LEU A 243 1.97 2.55 15.02
N GLY A 244 1.32 3.64 15.43
CA GLY A 244 1.91 4.69 16.27
C GLY A 244 2.78 5.69 15.50
N GLY A 245 2.72 5.68 14.18
CA GLY A 245 3.46 6.58 13.30
C GLY A 245 2.59 7.57 12.53
N ASP A 246 3.16 8.18 11.50
CA ASP A 246 2.44 9.08 10.58
C ASP A 246 3.13 9.14 9.21
N ILE A 247 2.44 9.71 8.22
CA ILE A 247 3.00 9.99 6.90
C ILE A 247 2.86 11.48 6.61
N GLU A 248 3.98 12.13 6.34
CA GLU A 248 4.04 13.52 5.92
C GLU A 248 4.24 13.61 4.40
N LEU A 249 3.75 14.69 3.80
CA LEU A 249 3.98 15.04 2.40
C LEU A 249 4.66 16.39 2.29
N GLU A 250 5.74 16.41 1.52
CA GLU A 250 6.35 17.63 1.01
C GLU A 250 6.29 17.60 -0.51
N SER A 251 5.59 18.55 -1.11
CA SER A 251 5.44 18.62 -2.55
C SER A 251 5.05 20.02 -2.99
N THR A 252 5.49 20.40 -4.19
CA THR A 252 5.07 21.59 -4.89
C THR A 252 4.79 21.24 -6.34
N ARG A 253 3.91 22.00 -6.99
CA ARG A 253 3.58 21.78 -8.41
C ARG A 253 4.85 21.90 -9.27
N GLY A 254 5.16 20.84 -10.03
CA GLY A 254 6.36 20.75 -10.88
C GLY A 254 7.63 20.29 -10.15
N GLY A 255 7.63 20.19 -8.82
CA GLY A 255 8.79 19.88 -7.98
C GLY A 255 8.88 18.43 -7.50
N GLY A 256 8.00 17.53 -8.00
CA GLY A 256 7.91 16.16 -7.49
C GLY A 256 7.18 16.07 -6.16
N ALA A 257 7.16 14.88 -5.56
CA ALA A 257 6.58 14.66 -4.24
C ALA A 257 7.50 13.81 -3.38
N THR A 258 7.59 14.15 -2.09
CA THR A 258 8.31 13.38 -1.07
C THR A 258 7.35 12.98 0.03
N PHE A 259 7.16 11.67 0.18
CA PHE A 259 6.39 11.09 1.29
C PHE A 259 7.36 10.61 2.36
N ARG A 260 7.14 11.03 3.61
CA ARG A 260 7.95 10.65 4.79
C ARG A 260 7.12 9.80 5.72
N LEU A 261 7.42 8.52 5.79
CA LEU A 261 6.87 7.60 6.78
C LEU A 261 7.74 7.66 8.04
N LYS A 262 7.14 7.92 9.19
CA LYS A 262 7.77 7.86 10.50
C LYS A 262 7.08 6.80 11.33
N LEU A 263 7.81 5.76 11.78
CA LEU A 263 7.28 4.69 12.61
C LEU A 263 8.16 4.46 13.83
N PRO A 264 7.61 4.26 15.05
CA PRO A 264 8.41 3.88 16.22
C PRO A 264 9.05 2.50 16.02
N ILE A 265 10.23 2.27 16.58
CA ILE A 265 10.92 0.97 16.54
C ILE A 265 10.06 -0.12 17.16
N THR A 266 9.37 0.20 18.25
CA THR A 266 8.51 -0.74 18.97
C THR A 266 7.07 -0.25 18.94
N PHE A 267 6.17 -1.13 18.55
CA PHE A 267 4.73 -0.89 18.67
C PHE A 267 4.34 -1.00 20.15
N GLU A 268 3.98 0.12 20.72
CA GLU A 268 3.35 0.14 22.04
C GLU A 268 1.86 -0.06 21.86
N THR A 269 1.31 -1.14 22.40
CA THR A 269 -0.14 -1.31 22.54
C THR A 269 -0.65 -0.29 23.54
N GLY A 270 -0.59 0.98 23.17
CA GLY A 270 -1.17 2.06 23.95
C GLY A 270 -2.68 1.98 23.85
N THR A 271 -3.35 1.93 24.95
CA THR A 271 -4.76 2.21 25.15
C THR A 271 -5.18 3.35 24.23
N VAL A 272 -5.93 3.01 23.18
CA VAL A 272 -6.66 4.01 22.39
C VAL A 272 -7.73 4.55 23.34
N SER A 273 -7.46 5.71 23.92
CA SER A 273 -8.43 6.50 24.69
C SER A 273 -9.49 7.11 23.76
#